data_1d7340df235ac3fcdd0b4fc68c06d3bc
#
_entry.id   1d7340df235ac3fcdd0b4fc68c06d3bc
#
_cell.length_a   1.000
_cell.length_b   1.000
_cell.length_c   1.000
_cell.angle_alpha   90.00
_cell.angle_beta   90.00
_cell.angle_gamma   90.00
#
_symmetry.space_group_name_H-M   'P 1'
#
loop_
_entity.id
_entity.type
_entity.pdbx_description
1 polymer ?
#
loop_
_entity_poly.entity_id
_entity_poly.type
_entity_poly.pdbx_seq_one_letter_code
_entity_poly.pdbx_strand_id
1 'polypeptide(L)'
;MNIVVDRNIRAAEATFGAHASLRFMDGRAIRNEHLRDAEALVVRTATRVDESLLRGTPVGFVGTTSIGTDHLDIAWLGRQGIAWANAPGCNAD
;
A
#
# COMPACT_ATOMS: atom_id res chain seq x y z
N MET A 1 3.05 -4.29 -13.52
CA MET A 1 2.98 -4.36 -12.06
C MET A 1 1.60 -3.93 -11.58
N ASN A 2 1.00 -4.73 -10.75
CA ASN A 2 -0.33 -4.41 -10.20
C ASN A 2 -0.16 -3.76 -8.84
N ILE A 3 -0.73 -2.57 -8.67
CA ILE A 3 -0.65 -1.82 -7.42
C ILE A 3 -2.06 -1.53 -6.93
N VAL A 4 -2.35 -1.89 -5.68
CA VAL A 4 -3.60 -1.52 -5.03
C VAL A 4 -3.35 -0.23 -4.25
N VAL A 5 -4.20 0.75 -4.46
CA VAL A 5 -4.03 2.10 -3.94
C VAL A 5 -5.31 2.54 -3.24
N ASP A 6 -5.16 3.15 -2.04
CA ASP A 6 -6.29 3.79 -1.39
C ASP A 6 -6.81 4.90 -2.31
N ARG A 7 -8.08 4.85 -2.66
CA ARG A 7 -8.68 5.75 -3.65
C ARG A 7 -8.64 7.22 -3.24
N ASN A 8 -8.33 7.51 -2.00
CA ASN A 8 -8.22 8.88 -1.51
C ASN A 8 -6.82 9.46 -1.68
N ILE A 9 -5.91 8.71 -2.31
CA ILE A 9 -4.56 9.20 -2.61
C ILE A 9 -4.59 9.82 -4.01
N ARG A 10 -4.63 11.13 -4.07
CA ARG A 10 -4.86 11.84 -5.33
C ARG A 10 -3.71 11.80 -6.31
N ALA A 11 -2.49 11.79 -5.79
CA ALA A 11 -1.31 11.85 -6.64
C ALA A 11 -0.82 10.49 -7.11
N ALA A 12 -1.47 9.40 -6.71
CA ALA A 12 -0.99 8.05 -7.02
C ALA A 12 -0.90 7.80 -8.52
N GLU A 13 -1.87 8.25 -9.28
CA GLU A 13 -1.88 8.06 -10.72
C GLU A 13 -0.71 8.75 -11.39
N ALA A 14 -0.41 9.98 -10.96
CA ALA A 14 0.71 10.72 -11.51
C ALA A 14 2.05 10.08 -11.10
N THR A 15 2.11 9.48 -9.92
CA THR A 15 3.33 8.88 -9.40
C THR A 15 3.61 7.51 -10.00
N PHE A 16 2.58 6.68 -10.16
CA PHE A 16 2.76 5.27 -10.53
C PHE A 16 2.12 4.88 -11.85
N GLY A 17 1.20 5.67 -12.37
CA GLY A 17 0.35 5.28 -13.48
C GLY A 17 1.08 4.98 -14.79
N ALA A 18 2.25 5.59 -15.00
CA ALA A 18 2.98 5.39 -16.24
C ALA A 18 3.58 3.97 -16.35
N HIS A 19 3.76 3.30 -15.22
CA HIS A 19 4.49 2.03 -15.18
C HIS A 19 3.73 0.91 -14.50
N ALA A 20 2.48 1.13 -14.15
CA ALA A 20 1.76 0.16 -13.33
C ALA A 20 0.26 0.19 -13.62
N SER A 21 -0.38 -0.94 -13.35
CA SER A 21 -1.84 -1.04 -13.32
C SER A 21 -2.31 -0.69 -11.93
N LEU A 22 -3.02 0.41 -11.79
CA LEU A 22 -3.51 0.86 -10.50
C LEU A 22 -4.95 0.41 -10.28
N ARG A 23 -5.20 -0.14 -9.11
CA ARG A 23 -6.55 -0.49 -8.67
C ARG A 23 -6.87 0.36 -7.44
N PHE A 24 -7.80 1.26 -7.59
CA PHE A 24 -8.19 2.16 -6.51
C PHE A 24 -9.30 1.54 -5.68
N MET A 25 -9.11 1.49 -4.37
CA MET A 25 -10.08 0.92 -3.44
C MET A 25 -10.18 1.80 -2.21
N ASP A 26 -11.37 1.75 -1.56
CA ASP A 26 -11.52 2.37 -0.24
C ASP A 26 -10.55 1.66 0.71
N GLY A 27 -9.70 2.43 1.39
CA GLY A 27 -8.71 1.86 2.29
C GLY A 27 -9.32 0.96 3.36
N ARG A 28 -10.55 1.26 3.79
CA ARG A 28 -11.24 0.44 4.79
C ARG A 28 -11.76 -0.86 4.23
N ALA A 29 -11.86 -0.98 2.92
CA ALA A 29 -12.37 -2.18 2.26
C ALA A 29 -11.28 -3.11 1.76
N ILE A 30 -10.02 -2.71 1.84
CA ILE A 30 -8.92 -3.54 1.36
C ILE A 30 -8.76 -4.75 2.28
N ARG A 31 -8.81 -5.94 1.67
CA ARG A 31 -8.68 -7.21 2.37
C ARG A 31 -7.61 -8.06 1.69
N ASN A 32 -7.17 -9.11 2.36
CA ASN A 32 -6.19 -10.04 1.83
C ASN A 32 -6.57 -10.55 0.43
N GLU A 33 -7.82 -10.87 0.22
CA GLU A 33 -8.28 -11.40 -1.06
C GLU A 33 -8.09 -10.43 -2.22
N HIS A 34 -8.06 -9.13 -1.95
CA HIS A 34 -7.87 -8.12 -2.98
C HIS A 34 -6.40 -7.98 -3.39
N LEU A 35 -5.50 -8.56 -2.62
CA LEU A 35 -4.07 -8.38 -2.81
C LEU A 35 -3.37 -9.62 -3.40
N ARG A 36 -4.15 -10.62 -3.78
CA ARG A 36 -3.59 -11.89 -4.26
C ARG A 36 -2.79 -11.75 -5.55
N ASP A 37 -3.06 -10.72 -6.32
CA ASP A 37 -2.34 -10.43 -7.56
C ASP A 37 -1.62 -9.07 -7.50
N ALA A 38 -1.52 -8.48 -6.33
CA ALA A 38 -0.90 -7.15 -6.18
C ALA A 38 0.57 -7.30 -5.80
N GLU A 39 1.41 -6.52 -6.45
CA GLU A 39 2.86 -6.52 -6.17
C GLU A 39 3.24 -5.38 -5.23
N ALA A 40 2.40 -4.35 -5.13
CA ALA A 40 2.61 -3.24 -4.22
C ALA A 40 1.27 -2.75 -3.66
N LEU A 41 1.34 -2.11 -2.51
CA LEU A 41 0.17 -1.57 -1.82
C LEU A 41 0.51 -0.16 -1.35
N VAL A 42 -0.35 0.79 -1.66
CA VAL A 42 -0.17 2.18 -1.24
C VAL A 42 -1.36 2.59 -0.41
N VAL A 43 -1.13 2.99 0.82
CA VAL A 43 -2.18 3.18 1.81
C VAL A 43 -2.09 4.53 2.52
N ARG A 44 -3.16 4.87 3.20
CA ARG A 44 -3.19 5.93 4.21
C ARG A 44 -3.37 5.26 5.58
N THR A 45 -3.58 6.06 6.63
CA THR A 45 -3.72 5.53 7.98
C THR A 45 -4.98 4.69 8.20
N ALA A 46 -5.92 4.74 7.26
CA ALA A 46 -7.16 3.97 7.36
C ALA A 46 -6.97 2.46 7.19
N THR A 47 -5.82 2.05 6.65
CA THR A 47 -5.54 0.64 6.39
C THR A 47 -4.42 0.16 7.29
N ARG A 48 -4.70 -0.85 8.10
CA ARG A 48 -3.65 -1.48 8.90
C ARG A 48 -2.96 -2.54 8.05
N VAL A 49 -1.64 -2.45 7.94
CA VAL A 49 -0.84 -3.36 7.12
C VAL A 49 -0.06 -4.29 8.05
N ASP A 50 -0.43 -5.55 8.04
CA ASP A 50 0.18 -6.56 8.91
C ASP A 50 0.11 -7.93 8.22
N GLU A 51 0.48 -8.97 8.96
CA GLU A 51 0.45 -10.33 8.45
C GLU A 51 -0.94 -10.74 7.97
N SER A 52 -1.98 -10.38 8.70
CA SER A 52 -3.35 -10.73 8.32
C SER A 52 -3.71 -10.21 6.93
N LEU A 53 -3.22 -9.02 6.60
CA LEU A 53 -3.52 -8.42 5.30
C LEU A 53 -2.66 -9.00 4.18
N LEU A 54 -1.39 -9.24 4.43
CA LEU A 54 -0.43 -9.56 3.37
C LEU A 54 -0.05 -11.03 3.26
N ARG A 55 -0.51 -11.88 4.17
CA ARG A 55 -0.14 -13.29 4.14
C ARG A 55 -0.53 -13.94 2.81
N GLY A 56 0.42 -14.61 2.18
CA GLY A 56 0.16 -15.34 0.94
C GLY A 56 0.01 -14.46 -0.29
N THR A 57 0.31 -13.16 -0.18
CA THR A 57 0.25 -12.26 -1.33
C THR A 57 1.63 -12.02 -1.90
N PRO A 58 1.73 -11.61 -3.17
CA PRO A 58 3.02 -11.27 -3.78
C PRO A 58 3.49 -9.85 -3.47
N VAL A 59 2.84 -9.15 -2.55
CA VAL A 59 3.19 -7.77 -2.22
C VAL A 59 4.61 -7.72 -1.70
N GLY A 60 5.47 -6.96 -2.38
CA GLY A 60 6.87 -6.79 -2.00
C GLY A 60 7.21 -5.36 -1.60
N PHE A 61 6.27 -4.44 -1.72
CA PHE A 61 6.47 -3.04 -1.36
C PHE A 61 5.19 -2.45 -0.78
N VAL A 62 5.32 -1.69 0.29
CA VAL A 62 4.20 -0.95 0.89
C VAL A 62 4.57 0.53 0.97
N GLY A 63 3.75 1.38 0.38
CA GLY A 63 3.88 2.82 0.49
C GLY A 63 2.78 3.38 1.37
N THR A 64 3.09 4.42 2.13
CA THR A 64 2.07 5.15 2.88
C THR A 64 2.26 6.64 2.66
N THR A 65 1.16 7.37 2.57
CA THR A 65 1.20 8.81 2.39
C THR A 65 1.21 9.58 3.71
N SER A 66 1.14 8.87 4.83
CA SER A 66 1.17 9.48 6.15
C SER A 66 2.60 9.62 6.66
N ILE A 67 2.83 10.58 7.53
CA ILE A 67 4.12 10.72 8.20
C ILE A 67 4.30 9.60 9.22
N GLY A 68 3.24 9.29 9.98
CA GLY A 68 3.29 8.23 10.97
C GLY A 68 3.20 6.84 10.35
N THR A 69 3.77 5.85 11.00
CA THR A 69 3.79 4.48 10.51
C THR A 69 3.16 3.50 11.49
N ASP A 70 2.36 3.99 12.44
CA ASP A 70 1.74 3.12 13.45
C ASP A 70 0.79 2.08 12.86
N HIS A 71 0.28 2.34 11.66
CA HIS A 71 -0.60 1.42 10.96
C HIS A 71 0.16 0.33 10.18
N LEU A 72 1.49 0.38 10.17
CA LEU A 72 2.33 -0.61 9.51
C LEU A 72 3.01 -1.48 10.57
N ASP A 73 2.92 -2.79 10.41
CA ASP A 73 3.70 -3.71 11.26
C ASP A 73 5.11 -3.81 10.69
N ILE A 74 5.93 -2.83 11.01
CA ILE A 74 7.29 -2.69 10.47
C ILE A 74 8.13 -3.93 10.76
N ALA A 75 8.02 -4.48 11.97
CA ALA A 75 8.82 -5.65 12.35
C ALA A 75 8.48 -6.85 11.49
N TRP A 76 7.20 -7.09 11.25
CA TRP A 76 6.78 -8.20 10.41
C TRP A 76 7.20 -8.00 8.96
N LEU A 77 7.00 -6.77 8.44
CA LEU A 77 7.41 -6.44 7.06
C LEU A 77 8.90 -6.72 6.86
N GLY A 78 9.72 -6.31 7.82
CA GLY A 78 11.16 -6.55 7.75
C GLY A 78 11.52 -8.03 7.72
N ARG A 79 10.82 -8.83 8.53
CA ARG A 79 11.07 -10.28 8.55
C ARG A 79 10.70 -10.95 7.24
N GLN A 80 9.72 -10.40 6.53
CA GLN A 80 9.27 -10.96 5.26
C GLN A 80 10.04 -10.41 4.06
N GLY A 81 10.97 -9.49 4.29
CA GLY A 81 11.70 -8.87 3.19
C GLY A 81 10.86 -7.90 2.37
N ILE A 82 9.79 -7.39 2.94
CA ILE A 82 8.91 -6.44 2.25
C ILE A 82 9.42 -5.03 2.51
N ALA A 83 9.75 -4.31 1.45
CA ALA A 83 10.20 -2.93 1.57
C ALA A 83 9.01 -2.02 1.88
N TRP A 84 9.27 -0.92 2.58
CA TRP A 84 8.22 0.07 2.81
C TRP A 84 8.83 1.46 2.80
N ALA A 85 7.99 2.45 2.53
CA ALA A 85 8.41 3.85 2.54
C ALA A 85 7.22 4.73 2.86
N ASN A 86 7.49 5.88 3.48
CA ASN A 86 6.46 6.89 3.64
C ASN A 86 6.77 8.04 2.68
N ALA A 87 5.72 8.53 2.03
CA ALA A 87 5.85 9.58 1.04
C ALA A 87 4.67 10.54 1.18
N PRO A 88 4.65 11.34 2.26
CA PRO A 88 3.50 12.23 2.50
C PRO A 88 3.25 13.21 1.36
N GLY A 89 4.26 13.53 0.58
CA GLY A 89 4.08 14.39 -0.59
C GLY A 89 3.16 13.82 -1.66
N CYS A 90 2.96 12.52 -1.67
CA CYS A 90 2.05 11.89 -2.65
C CYS A 90 0.60 12.31 -2.45
N ASN A 91 0.27 12.83 -1.28
CA ASN A 91 -1.09 13.23 -0.95
C ASN A 91 -1.20 14.74 -0.76
N ALA A 92 -0.18 15.48 -1.08
CA ALA A 92 -0.16 16.93 -0.93
C ALA A 92 -0.72 17.58 -2.20
N ASP A 93 -1.68 18.47 -2.03
CA ASP A 93 -2.23 19.19 -3.19
C ASP A 93 -3.17 20.30 -2.76
#